data_0825c22c9fb7732c1bc0492c762194be
#
_entry.id   0825c22c9fb7732c1bc0492c762194be
#
_cell.length_a   1.000
_cell.length_b   1.000
_cell.length_c   1.000
_cell.angle_alpha   90.00
_cell.angle_beta   90.00
_cell.angle_gamma   90.00
#
_symmetry.space_group_name_H-M   'P 1'
#
loop_
_entity.id
_entity.type
_entity.pdbx_description
1 polymer ?
#
loop_
_entity_poly.entity_id
_entity_poly.type
_entity_poly.pdbx_seq_one_letter_code
_entity_poly.pdbx_strand_id
1 'polypeptide(L)'
;MQFHPLLDHHPIPLVPAIDPDDDNSAEAAVRWAKANAGAIETTVNRAGVVLVRGFEIDTPEAFRAVCQAIRPDLQNYTAGDSPRKSVADQVYTSSEYPQELEVLLHNELAYAGWSPDRVFFGCMYASETGGETHIADGRAIYEVLDPVIRDRFESRGIVYLQHLWDAGGAPGIGLSWQDTFENTDKGEVEGYLERSNMAYEWTDFGLRTRAPHKAVLQHPVTGEKCWHNQADQWHRAMKSVKVSFGAQGDSRFEPTTAGEETLGNHVVFGDGGEIDPSDLEAIREAS
;
A
#
# COMPACT_ATOMS: atom_id res chain seq x y z
N MET A 1 -18.01 23.76 2.37
CA MET A 1 -16.91 23.45 1.42
C MET A 1 -17.53 22.91 0.14
N GLN A 2 -17.17 23.44 -1.03
CA GLN A 2 -17.59 22.89 -2.32
C GLN A 2 -16.45 22.06 -2.90
N PHE A 3 -16.75 20.82 -3.27
CA PHE A 3 -15.84 19.98 -4.01
C PHE A 3 -16.18 20.06 -5.51
N HIS A 4 -15.17 20.17 -6.33
CA HIS A 4 -15.31 20.13 -7.79
C HIS A 4 -14.65 18.86 -8.31
N PRO A 5 -15.22 18.17 -9.30
CA PRO A 5 -14.57 17.01 -9.92
C PRO A 5 -13.26 17.44 -10.60
N LEU A 6 -12.22 16.64 -10.45
CA LEU A 6 -10.94 16.88 -11.12
C LEU A 6 -11.04 16.66 -12.63
N LEU A 7 -11.85 15.69 -13.05
CA LEU A 7 -12.12 15.33 -14.43
C LEU A 7 -13.63 15.32 -14.67
N ASP A 8 -14.06 15.78 -15.84
CA ASP A 8 -15.49 15.92 -16.19
C ASP A 8 -16.29 14.60 -16.12
N HIS A 9 -15.61 13.46 -16.26
CA HIS A 9 -16.22 12.13 -16.29
C HIS A 9 -15.82 11.25 -15.10
N HIS A 10 -15.03 11.76 -14.16
CA HIS A 10 -14.64 11.01 -12.98
C HIS A 10 -14.83 11.87 -11.72
N PRO A 11 -15.59 11.41 -10.74
CA PRO A 11 -16.00 12.21 -9.59
C PRO A 11 -14.90 12.29 -8.50
N ILE A 12 -13.64 12.51 -8.88
CA ILE A 12 -12.60 12.77 -7.87
C ILE A 12 -12.84 14.17 -7.30
N PRO A 13 -13.19 14.29 -6.02
CA PRO A 13 -13.40 15.58 -5.41
C PRO A 13 -12.12 16.36 -5.29
N LEU A 14 -12.08 17.52 -5.91
CA LEU A 14 -11.00 18.49 -5.77
C LEU A 14 -11.43 19.55 -4.77
N VAL A 15 -10.62 19.79 -3.77
CA VAL A 15 -10.75 20.99 -2.95
C VAL A 15 -10.15 22.13 -3.77
N PRO A 16 -10.91 23.21 -4.07
CA PRO A 16 -10.39 24.30 -4.87
C PRO A 16 -9.13 24.90 -4.24
N ALA A 17 -8.24 25.37 -5.08
CA ALA A 17 -7.12 26.17 -4.64
C ALA A 17 -7.61 27.33 -3.79
N ILE A 18 -6.84 27.67 -2.76
CA ILE A 18 -7.10 28.86 -1.96
C ILE A 18 -6.92 30.07 -2.86
N ASP A 19 -7.77 31.08 -2.67
CA ASP A 19 -7.62 32.33 -3.38
C ASP A 19 -6.19 32.85 -3.15
N PRO A 20 -5.47 33.32 -4.17
CA PRO A 20 -4.10 33.81 -4.02
C PRO A 20 -3.95 34.95 -2.98
N ASP A 21 -5.05 35.64 -2.67
CA ASP A 21 -5.08 36.68 -1.64
C ASP A 21 -5.31 36.11 -0.21
N ASP A 22 -5.60 34.80 -0.09
CA ASP A 22 -5.76 34.11 1.20
C ASP A 22 -4.41 33.59 1.70
N ASP A 23 -4.33 33.41 3.04
CA ASP A 23 -3.19 32.78 3.70
C ASP A 23 -3.08 31.29 3.28
N ASN A 24 -2.07 30.97 2.48
CA ASN A 24 -1.78 29.60 1.99
C ASN A 24 -0.66 28.90 2.75
N SER A 25 -0.22 29.46 3.87
CA SER A 25 0.84 28.90 4.70
C SER A 25 0.51 27.50 5.25
N ALA A 26 1.53 26.78 5.71
CA ALA A 26 1.36 25.49 6.37
C ALA A 26 0.45 25.58 7.59
N GLU A 27 0.53 26.66 8.37
CA GLU A 27 -0.34 26.90 9.52
C GLU A 27 -1.80 27.11 9.10
N ALA A 28 -2.02 27.80 7.97
CA ALA A 28 -3.36 27.94 7.40
C ALA A 28 -3.91 26.61 6.94
N ALA A 29 -3.07 25.77 6.32
CA ALA A 29 -3.44 24.40 5.94
C ALA A 29 -3.89 23.56 7.14
N VAL A 30 -3.17 23.60 8.25
CA VAL A 30 -3.52 22.88 9.49
C VAL A 30 -4.85 23.38 10.04
N ARG A 31 -5.07 24.69 10.10
CA ARG A 31 -6.34 25.27 10.57
C ARG A 31 -7.50 24.85 9.67
N TRP A 32 -7.29 24.92 8.36
CA TRP A 32 -8.27 24.52 7.36
C TRP A 32 -8.59 23.02 7.46
N ALA A 33 -7.56 22.16 7.53
CA ALA A 33 -7.71 20.71 7.66
C ALA A 33 -8.52 20.35 8.91
N LYS A 34 -8.19 20.94 10.06
CA LYS A 34 -8.92 20.74 11.31
C LYS A 34 -10.40 21.16 11.22
N ALA A 35 -10.66 22.31 10.60
CA ALA A 35 -12.03 22.82 10.43
C ALA A 35 -12.87 21.98 9.47
N ASN A 36 -12.23 21.26 8.54
CA ASN A 36 -12.89 20.51 7.48
C ASN A 36 -12.74 18.97 7.61
N ALA A 37 -12.11 18.46 8.67
CA ALA A 37 -11.81 17.02 8.82
C ALA A 37 -13.04 16.12 8.62
N GLY A 38 -14.19 16.45 9.23
CA GLY A 38 -15.43 15.69 9.07
C GLY A 38 -15.98 15.68 7.64
N ALA A 39 -15.84 16.81 6.92
CA ALA A 39 -16.27 16.90 5.52
C ALA A 39 -15.34 16.11 4.59
N ILE A 40 -14.02 16.14 4.86
CA ILE A 40 -13.02 15.35 4.16
C ILE A 40 -13.34 13.86 4.35
N GLU A 41 -13.50 13.40 5.59
CA GLU A 41 -13.84 12.00 5.90
C GLU A 41 -15.13 11.54 5.20
N THR A 42 -16.18 12.35 5.24
CA THR A 42 -17.44 12.04 4.57
C THR A 42 -17.23 11.89 3.05
N THR A 43 -16.42 12.77 2.47
CA THR A 43 -16.15 12.76 1.04
C THR A 43 -15.29 11.59 0.63
N VAL A 44 -14.22 11.29 1.37
CA VAL A 44 -13.35 10.12 1.12
C VAL A 44 -14.16 8.83 1.23
N ASN A 45 -15.00 8.66 2.24
CA ASN A 45 -15.85 7.48 2.39
C ASN A 45 -16.79 7.26 1.18
N ARG A 46 -17.23 8.32 0.52
CA ARG A 46 -18.11 8.23 -0.66
C ARG A 46 -17.35 8.10 -1.97
N ALA A 47 -16.30 8.90 -2.16
CA ALA A 47 -15.59 9.08 -3.43
C ALA A 47 -14.29 8.27 -3.51
N GLY A 48 -13.80 7.74 -2.39
CA GLY A 48 -12.53 7.01 -2.31
C GLY A 48 -11.31 7.91 -2.15
N VAL A 49 -11.36 9.16 -2.62
CA VAL A 49 -10.21 10.07 -2.60
C VAL A 49 -10.64 11.53 -2.53
N VAL A 50 -9.76 12.37 -2.01
CA VAL A 50 -9.85 13.84 -2.05
C VAL A 50 -8.48 14.39 -2.38
N LEU A 51 -8.41 15.32 -3.32
CA LEU A 51 -7.20 16.05 -3.66
C LEU A 51 -7.28 17.47 -3.10
N VAL A 52 -6.32 17.84 -2.28
CA VAL A 52 -6.18 19.20 -1.70
C VAL A 52 -5.04 19.91 -2.39
N ARG A 53 -5.25 21.13 -2.84
CA ARG A 53 -4.25 21.96 -3.51
C ARG A 53 -4.26 23.38 -2.95
N GLY A 54 -3.20 24.14 -3.23
CA GLY A 54 -3.12 25.59 -2.98
C GLY A 54 -2.46 25.99 -1.66
N PHE A 55 -2.05 25.03 -0.84
CA PHE A 55 -1.23 25.30 0.36
C PHE A 55 0.24 25.08 0.10
N GLU A 56 1.10 25.86 0.75
CA GLU A 56 2.54 25.71 0.76
C GLU A 56 2.96 24.67 1.81
N ILE A 57 3.02 23.39 1.39
CA ILE A 57 3.46 22.26 2.21
C ILE A 57 4.80 21.79 1.65
N ASP A 58 5.89 22.35 2.16
CA ASP A 58 7.25 22.17 1.65
C ASP A 58 8.15 21.33 2.57
N THR A 59 7.65 20.94 3.74
CA THR A 59 8.40 20.11 4.69
C THR A 59 7.59 18.88 5.13
N PRO A 60 8.27 17.75 5.46
CA PRO A 60 7.61 16.58 6.02
C PRO A 60 6.82 16.86 7.30
N GLU A 61 7.33 17.76 8.16
CA GLU A 61 6.69 18.13 9.41
C GLU A 61 5.39 18.92 9.17
N ALA A 62 5.38 19.83 8.20
CA ALA A 62 4.17 20.55 7.78
C ALA A 62 3.13 19.60 7.22
N PHE A 63 3.54 18.67 6.36
CA PHE A 63 2.67 17.62 5.83
C PHE A 63 2.07 16.77 6.96
N ARG A 64 2.92 16.29 7.89
CA ARG A 64 2.47 15.54 9.07
C ARG A 64 1.42 16.30 9.87
N ALA A 65 1.66 17.58 10.14
CA ALA A 65 0.74 18.41 10.92
C ALA A 65 -0.65 18.53 10.24
N VAL A 66 -0.70 18.67 8.93
CA VAL A 66 -1.94 18.66 8.15
C VAL A 66 -2.65 17.31 8.25
N CYS A 67 -1.93 16.20 8.05
CA CYS A 67 -2.49 14.86 8.17
C CYS A 67 -3.07 14.61 9.57
N GLN A 68 -2.33 14.98 10.63
CA GLN A 68 -2.79 14.84 12.02
C GLN A 68 -3.99 15.73 12.35
N ALA A 69 -4.14 16.87 11.68
CA ALA A 69 -5.32 17.73 11.84
C ALA A 69 -6.59 17.07 11.28
N ILE A 70 -6.45 16.16 10.30
CA ILE A 70 -7.54 15.36 9.74
C ILE A 70 -7.72 14.06 10.55
N ARG A 71 -6.63 13.32 10.78
CA ARG A 71 -6.57 12.04 11.49
C ARG A 71 -5.43 12.08 12.52
N PRO A 72 -5.74 12.21 13.82
CA PRO A 72 -4.70 12.32 14.86
C PRO A 72 -3.99 11.01 15.16
N ASP A 73 -4.52 9.88 14.71
CA ASP A 73 -4.10 8.51 14.97
C ASP A 73 -3.19 7.93 13.87
N LEU A 74 -2.30 8.76 13.31
CA LEU A 74 -1.32 8.29 12.31
C LEU A 74 -0.47 7.14 12.85
N GLN A 75 -0.15 6.19 11.98
CA GLN A 75 0.63 5.00 12.32
C GLN A 75 1.98 5.00 11.62
N ASN A 76 2.95 4.29 12.20
CA ASN A 76 4.21 4.00 11.55
C ASN A 76 4.00 2.94 10.44
N TYR A 77 4.85 3.00 9.43
CA TYR A 77 4.85 2.05 8.33
C TYR A 77 5.64 0.80 8.75
N THR A 78 4.96 -0.20 9.27
CA THR A 78 5.55 -1.47 9.73
C THR A 78 5.06 -2.63 8.85
N ALA A 79 5.91 -3.62 8.64
CA ALA A 79 5.65 -4.79 7.79
C ALA A 79 5.50 -4.48 6.29
N GLY A 80 6.11 -3.40 5.82
CA GLY A 80 6.16 -3.06 4.40
C GLY A 80 7.07 -3.98 3.58
N ASP A 81 6.78 -4.13 2.29
CA ASP A 81 7.55 -4.96 1.35
C ASP A 81 8.44 -4.11 0.41
N SER A 82 8.37 -2.80 0.50
CA SER A 82 9.18 -1.89 -0.33
C SER A 82 10.00 -0.95 0.53
N PRO A 83 11.25 -0.61 0.10
CA PRO A 83 12.11 0.28 0.85
C PRO A 83 11.52 1.69 0.86
N ARG A 84 11.50 2.28 2.05
CA ARG A 84 11.09 3.66 2.30
C ARG A 84 12.01 4.26 3.36
N LYS A 85 12.17 5.57 3.34
CA LYS A 85 12.91 6.28 4.39
C LYS A 85 11.95 7.10 5.22
N SER A 86 12.08 6.99 6.53
CA SER A 86 11.44 7.93 7.44
C SER A 86 12.07 9.32 7.26
N VAL A 87 11.26 10.32 6.96
CA VAL A 87 11.68 11.72 6.78
C VAL A 87 11.17 12.63 7.89
N ALA A 88 10.13 12.21 8.59
CA ALA A 88 9.67 12.74 9.86
C ALA A 88 8.92 11.63 10.61
N ASP A 89 8.56 11.87 11.87
CA ASP A 89 7.75 10.91 12.63
C ASP A 89 6.45 10.59 11.88
N GLN A 90 6.21 9.30 11.59
CA GLN A 90 5.05 8.80 10.81
C GLN A 90 4.95 9.31 9.36
N VAL A 91 6.02 9.89 8.81
CA VAL A 91 6.10 10.34 7.42
C VAL A 91 7.28 9.65 6.74
N TYR A 92 7.01 9.08 5.59
CA TYR A 92 7.97 8.31 4.81
C TYR A 92 8.06 8.85 3.39
N THR A 93 9.19 8.62 2.73
CA THR A 93 9.26 8.80 1.28
C THR A 93 8.22 7.92 0.59
N SER A 94 7.81 8.25 -0.62
CA SER A 94 7.12 7.27 -1.47
C SER A 94 8.07 6.10 -1.75
N SER A 95 7.57 5.01 -2.32
CA SER A 95 8.39 3.82 -2.58
C SER A 95 9.66 4.20 -3.35
N GLU A 96 10.84 3.87 -2.78
CA GLU A 96 12.15 4.02 -3.44
C GLU A 96 12.43 2.83 -4.37
N TYR A 97 11.41 2.49 -5.17
CA TYR A 97 11.51 1.40 -6.14
C TYR A 97 12.36 1.85 -7.33
N PRO A 98 13.15 0.96 -7.93
CA PRO A 98 13.95 1.29 -9.09
C PRO A 98 13.12 1.84 -10.25
N GLN A 99 13.65 2.86 -10.93
CA GLN A 99 12.94 3.56 -12.01
C GLN A 99 12.60 2.67 -13.21
N GLU A 100 13.34 1.57 -13.38
CA GLU A 100 13.16 0.61 -14.45
C GLU A 100 11.98 -0.35 -14.20
N LEU A 101 11.45 -0.36 -12.99
CA LEU A 101 10.38 -1.26 -12.59
C LEU A 101 9.07 -0.50 -12.42
N GLU A 102 8.03 -1.06 -13.01
CA GLU A 102 6.68 -0.56 -12.86
C GLU A 102 6.14 -0.88 -11.46
N VAL A 103 5.52 0.11 -10.83
CA VAL A 103 4.74 -0.08 -9.60
C VAL A 103 3.27 -0.20 -9.99
N LEU A 104 2.74 -1.40 -9.91
CA LEU A 104 1.34 -1.69 -10.25
C LEU A 104 0.38 -1.10 -9.20
N LEU A 105 -0.88 -0.90 -9.59
CA LEU A 105 -1.95 -0.53 -8.66
C LEU A 105 -2.06 -1.57 -7.54
N HIS A 106 -2.07 -1.11 -6.29
CA HIS A 106 -2.10 -1.99 -5.12
C HIS A 106 -2.85 -1.35 -3.94
N ASN A 107 -3.33 -2.19 -3.06
CA ASN A 107 -3.88 -1.77 -1.78
C ASN A 107 -2.77 -1.76 -0.73
N GLU A 108 -2.50 -0.61 -0.14
CA GLU A 108 -1.39 -0.44 0.82
C GLU A 108 -1.50 -1.45 1.97
N LEU A 109 -0.41 -2.21 2.20
CA LEU A 109 -0.30 -3.23 3.25
C LEU A 109 -1.40 -4.30 3.25
N ALA A 110 -2.03 -4.60 2.12
CA ALA A 110 -3.08 -5.63 2.06
C ALA A 110 -2.59 -7.05 2.39
N TYR A 111 -1.29 -7.27 2.42
CA TYR A 111 -0.63 -8.52 2.79
C TYR A 111 -0.18 -8.58 4.25
N ALA A 112 -0.16 -7.44 4.94
CA ALA A 112 0.23 -7.34 6.34
C ALA A 112 -0.94 -7.75 7.26
N GLY A 113 -0.68 -7.87 8.54
CA GLY A 113 -1.72 -8.21 9.52
C GLY A 113 -2.83 -7.17 9.67
N TRP A 114 -2.60 -5.97 9.17
CA TRP A 114 -3.56 -4.87 9.09
C TRP A 114 -3.26 -4.01 7.86
N SER A 115 -4.27 -3.35 7.32
CA SER A 115 -4.12 -2.34 6.28
C SER A 115 -4.66 -1.00 6.78
N PRO A 116 -4.08 0.13 6.35
CA PRO A 116 -4.53 1.45 6.79
C PRO A 116 -5.92 1.79 6.24
N ASP A 117 -6.74 2.41 7.07
CA ASP A 117 -8.04 2.97 6.64
C ASP A 117 -7.87 4.15 5.68
N ARG A 118 -6.77 4.87 5.81
CA ARG A 118 -6.45 6.08 5.04
C ARG A 118 -4.96 6.13 4.74
N VAL A 119 -4.65 6.55 3.53
CA VAL A 119 -3.28 6.86 3.10
C VAL A 119 -3.25 8.32 2.68
N PHE A 120 -2.23 9.04 3.13
CA PHE A 120 -2.00 10.43 2.76
C PHE A 120 -0.77 10.51 1.85
N PHE A 121 -0.89 11.19 0.75
CA PHE A 121 0.21 11.51 -0.15
C PHE A 121 0.46 13.02 -0.15
N GLY A 122 1.72 13.42 -0.01
CA GLY A 122 2.15 14.81 -0.12
C GLY A 122 3.15 14.97 -1.25
N CYS A 123 2.89 15.90 -2.18
CA CYS A 123 3.82 16.25 -3.24
C CYS A 123 4.51 17.56 -2.88
N MET A 124 5.77 17.49 -2.41
CA MET A 124 6.58 18.66 -2.09
C MET A 124 7.28 19.21 -3.32
N TYR A 125 7.66 18.34 -4.25
CA TYR A 125 8.32 18.69 -5.51
C TYR A 125 7.64 17.95 -6.63
N ALA A 126 6.95 18.66 -7.50
CA ALA A 126 6.34 18.09 -8.70
C ALA A 126 7.41 17.81 -9.76
N SER A 127 7.33 16.68 -10.44
CA SER A 127 8.13 16.39 -11.62
C SER A 127 7.73 17.32 -12.76
N GLU A 128 8.68 17.70 -13.61
CA GLU A 128 8.38 18.46 -14.84
C GLU A 128 7.53 17.64 -15.82
N THR A 129 7.77 16.34 -15.85
CA THR A 129 7.01 15.37 -16.68
C THR A 129 6.89 14.04 -15.94
N GLY A 130 5.74 13.40 -16.02
CA GLY A 130 5.47 12.15 -15.31
C GLY A 130 5.34 12.35 -13.80
N GLY A 131 5.46 11.28 -13.03
CA GLY A 131 5.41 11.30 -11.56
C GLY A 131 3.99 11.34 -10.99
N GLU A 132 2.99 11.09 -11.82
CA GLU A 132 1.60 10.96 -11.39
C GLU A 132 1.42 9.74 -10.49
N THR A 133 0.64 9.89 -9.43
CA THR A 133 0.16 8.77 -8.63
C THR A 133 -1.13 8.26 -9.22
N HIS A 134 -1.09 7.07 -9.81
CA HIS A 134 -2.28 6.41 -10.33
C HIS A 134 -3.14 5.89 -9.17
N ILE A 135 -4.45 6.03 -9.32
CA ILE A 135 -5.43 5.52 -8.37
C ILE A 135 -6.56 4.82 -9.10
N ALA A 136 -7.11 3.79 -8.47
CA ALA A 136 -8.28 3.08 -8.96
C ALA A 136 -9.31 2.88 -7.85
N ASP A 137 -10.59 2.80 -8.23
CA ASP A 137 -11.67 2.51 -7.30
C ASP A 137 -11.83 0.99 -7.17
N GLY A 138 -11.52 0.44 -6.00
CA GLY A 138 -11.65 -0.99 -5.73
C GLY A 138 -13.08 -1.54 -5.89
N ARG A 139 -14.10 -0.69 -5.84
CA ARG A 139 -15.50 -1.04 -6.14
C ARG A 139 -15.67 -1.27 -7.63
N ALA A 140 -15.12 -0.36 -8.46
CA ALA A 140 -15.16 -0.48 -9.91
C ALA A 140 -14.39 -1.72 -10.38
N ILE A 141 -13.21 -1.99 -9.81
CA ILE A 141 -12.46 -3.22 -10.11
C ILE A 141 -13.31 -4.45 -9.78
N TYR A 142 -13.93 -4.49 -8.59
CA TYR A 142 -14.80 -5.61 -8.20
C TYR A 142 -15.94 -5.84 -9.19
N GLU A 143 -16.56 -4.78 -9.72
CA GLU A 143 -17.70 -4.88 -10.67
C GLU A 143 -17.29 -5.33 -12.06
N VAL A 144 -16.08 -4.93 -12.55
CA VAL A 144 -15.64 -5.28 -13.92
C VAL A 144 -14.95 -6.64 -14.00
N LEU A 145 -14.48 -7.19 -12.88
CA LEU A 145 -13.88 -8.53 -12.83
C LEU A 145 -14.88 -9.60 -13.28
N ASP A 146 -14.36 -10.61 -14.02
CA ASP A 146 -15.12 -11.81 -14.35
C ASP A 146 -15.76 -12.41 -13.09
N PRO A 147 -17.09 -12.60 -13.06
CA PRO A 147 -17.77 -13.13 -11.89
C PRO A 147 -17.23 -14.49 -11.39
N VAL A 148 -16.72 -15.34 -12.29
CA VAL A 148 -16.15 -16.65 -11.91
C VAL A 148 -14.86 -16.47 -11.13
N ILE A 149 -14.00 -15.55 -11.56
CA ILE A 149 -12.74 -15.21 -10.85
C ILE A 149 -13.07 -14.56 -9.51
N ARG A 150 -13.92 -13.52 -9.54
CA ARG A 150 -14.34 -12.78 -8.36
C ARG A 150 -14.93 -13.69 -7.28
N ASP A 151 -15.90 -14.55 -7.63
CA ASP A 151 -16.56 -15.45 -6.68
C ASP A 151 -15.61 -16.50 -6.12
N ARG A 152 -14.62 -16.93 -6.92
CA ARG A 152 -13.56 -17.85 -6.49
C ARG A 152 -12.68 -17.22 -5.40
N PHE A 153 -12.23 -15.98 -5.62
CA PHE A 153 -11.42 -15.24 -4.64
C PHE A 153 -12.23 -14.87 -3.39
N GLU A 154 -13.47 -14.43 -3.54
CA GLU A 154 -14.33 -14.06 -2.42
C GLU A 154 -14.66 -15.27 -1.53
N SER A 155 -14.96 -16.42 -2.14
CA SER A 155 -15.36 -17.61 -1.37
C SER A 155 -14.20 -18.31 -0.70
N ARG A 156 -13.00 -18.31 -1.31
CA ARG A 156 -11.83 -19.04 -0.80
C ARG A 156 -10.92 -18.17 0.04
N GLY A 157 -10.94 -16.85 -0.14
CA GLY A 157 -9.92 -15.96 0.43
C GLY A 157 -8.53 -16.28 -0.08
N ILE A 158 -7.52 -15.65 0.49
CA ILE A 158 -6.11 -15.82 0.10
C ILE A 158 -5.22 -15.93 1.33
N VAL A 159 -4.03 -16.49 1.15
CA VAL A 159 -2.96 -16.51 2.16
C VAL A 159 -1.69 -15.98 1.52
N TYR A 160 -1.18 -14.88 2.06
CA TYR A 160 0.14 -14.38 1.71
C TYR A 160 1.22 -15.16 2.45
N LEU A 161 2.26 -15.53 1.73
CA LEU A 161 3.42 -16.26 2.22
C LEU A 161 4.65 -15.39 2.03
N GLN A 162 5.45 -15.21 3.08
CA GLN A 162 6.73 -14.51 3.01
C GLN A 162 7.86 -15.40 3.51
N HIS A 163 9.02 -15.27 2.88
CA HIS A 163 10.30 -15.81 3.34
C HIS A 163 11.26 -14.63 3.50
N LEU A 164 11.33 -14.08 4.70
CA LEU A 164 12.17 -12.95 5.04
C LEU A 164 13.52 -13.47 5.53
N TRP A 165 14.61 -13.09 4.86
CA TRP A 165 15.96 -13.51 5.24
C TRP A 165 16.47 -12.75 6.48
N ASP A 166 17.51 -13.31 7.14
CA ASP A 166 18.15 -12.69 8.29
C ASP A 166 19.29 -11.78 7.83
N ALA A 167 19.27 -10.50 8.21
CA ALA A 167 20.30 -9.52 7.82
C ALA A 167 21.72 -9.88 8.34
N GLY A 168 21.84 -10.75 9.33
CA GLY A 168 23.11 -11.31 9.80
C GLY A 168 23.61 -12.50 8.99
N GLY A 169 22.83 -13.00 8.03
CA GLY A 169 23.11 -14.14 7.19
C GLY A 169 23.46 -13.80 5.74
N ALA A 170 23.29 -14.77 4.85
CA ALA A 170 23.43 -14.53 3.41
C ALA A 170 22.23 -13.72 2.90
N PRO A 171 22.46 -12.67 2.08
CA PRO A 171 21.37 -11.89 1.50
C PRO A 171 20.38 -12.75 0.70
N GLY A 172 19.09 -12.49 0.89
CA GLY A 172 17.98 -13.11 0.17
C GLY A 172 17.32 -12.17 -0.82
N ILE A 173 16.15 -12.56 -1.31
CA ILE A 173 15.30 -11.75 -2.18
C ILE A 173 14.36 -10.91 -1.30
N GLY A 174 14.09 -9.67 -1.72
CA GLY A 174 13.26 -8.74 -0.95
C GLY A 174 13.98 -8.16 0.28
N LEU A 175 13.22 -7.75 1.26
CA LEU A 175 13.73 -7.20 2.52
C LEU A 175 14.09 -8.32 3.52
N SER A 176 15.01 -8.01 4.43
CA SER A 176 15.25 -8.84 5.61
C SER A 176 14.06 -8.75 6.58
N TRP A 177 13.93 -9.69 7.53
CA TRP A 177 12.88 -9.55 8.54
C TRP A 177 13.11 -8.33 9.44
N GLN A 178 14.37 -7.96 9.66
CA GLN A 178 14.72 -6.76 10.43
C GLN A 178 14.26 -5.48 9.73
N ASP A 179 14.47 -5.38 8.41
CA ASP A 179 14.05 -4.23 7.63
C ASP A 179 12.52 -4.17 7.48
N THR A 180 11.89 -5.33 7.26
CA THR A 180 10.42 -5.44 7.13
C THR A 180 9.69 -4.98 8.39
N PHE A 181 10.18 -5.36 9.57
CA PHE A 181 9.54 -5.01 10.84
C PHE A 181 10.17 -3.79 11.52
N GLU A 182 11.19 -3.18 10.91
CA GLU A 182 11.97 -2.09 11.50
C GLU A 182 12.41 -2.40 12.94
N ASN A 183 12.75 -3.67 13.18
CA ASN A 183 13.04 -4.18 14.52
C ASN A 183 14.06 -5.32 14.46
N THR A 184 14.88 -5.45 15.49
CA THR A 184 15.86 -6.53 15.64
C THR A 184 15.54 -7.49 16.80
N ASP A 185 14.50 -7.19 17.57
CA ASP A 185 14.01 -8.05 18.67
C ASP A 185 12.97 -9.03 18.16
N LYS A 186 13.32 -10.31 18.16
CA LYS A 186 12.42 -11.38 17.71
C LYS A 186 11.13 -11.45 18.53
N GLY A 187 11.17 -11.18 19.82
CA GLY A 187 9.99 -11.23 20.69
C GLY A 187 8.99 -10.12 20.36
N GLU A 188 9.48 -8.92 20.01
CA GLU A 188 8.61 -7.84 19.54
C GLU A 188 7.97 -8.17 18.19
N VAL A 189 8.74 -8.79 17.27
CA VAL A 189 8.23 -9.25 15.97
C VAL A 189 7.19 -10.36 16.16
N GLU A 190 7.45 -11.35 17.02
CA GLU A 190 6.48 -12.39 17.38
C GLU A 190 5.18 -11.80 17.93
N GLY A 191 5.31 -10.85 18.85
CA GLY A 191 4.16 -10.13 19.41
C GLY A 191 3.34 -9.37 18.35
N TYR A 192 3.99 -8.80 17.33
CA TYR A 192 3.30 -8.20 16.18
C TYR A 192 2.55 -9.27 15.37
N LEU A 193 3.22 -10.37 15.01
CA LEU A 193 2.64 -11.44 14.20
C LEU A 193 1.43 -12.10 14.89
N GLU A 194 1.52 -12.33 16.19
CA GLU A 194 0.42 -12.89 16.98
C GLU A 194 -0.79 -11.96 17.03
N ARG A 195 -0.58 -10.67 17.31
CA ARG A 195 -1.66 -9.67 17.31
C ARG A 195 -2.29 -9.49 15.93
N SER A 196 -1.53 -9.75 14.89
CA SER A 196 -1.95 -9.68 13.48
C SER A 196 -2.57 -10.97 12.96
N ASN A 197 -2.74 -11.99 13.81
CA ASN A 197 -3.24 -13.31 13.42
C ASN A 197 -2.46 -13.96 12.26
N MET A 198 -1.14 -13.73 12.24
CA MET A 198 -0.21 -14.29 11.28
C MET A 198 0.50 -15.50 11.88
N ALA A 199 0.47 -16.65 11.21
CA ALA A 199 1.30 -17.78 11.59
C ALA A 199 2.74 -17.53 11.15
N TYR A 200 3.71 -18.01 11.94
CA TYR A 200 5.13 -17.80 11.64
C TYR A 200 6.00 -18.99 12.05
N GLU A 201 7.18 -19.07 11.45
CA GLU A 201 8.22 -20.04 11.75
C GLU A 201 9.60 -19.41 11.58
N TRP A 202 10.41 -19.47 12.65
CA TRP A 202 11.83 -19.13 12.55
C TRP A 202 12.60 -20.30 11.94
N THR A 203 13.45 -20.00 10.96
CA THR A 203 14.31 -20.97 10.25
C THR A 203 15.77 -20.52 10.31
N ASP A 204 16.70 -21.38 9.89
CA ASP A 204 18.11 -21.01 9.76
C ASP A 204 18.34 -19.90 8.71
N PHE A 205 17.41 -19.73 7.78
CA PHE A 205 17.46 -18.67 6.77
C PHE A 205 16.90 -17.33 7.29
N GLY A 206 15.92 -17.36 8.18
CA GLY A 206 15.21 -16.19 8.70
C GLY A 206 13.80 -16.52 9.16
N LEU A 207 12.82 -15.74 8.69
CA LEU A 207 11.43 -15.81 9.14
C LEU A 207 10.49 -16.19 7.99
N ARG A 208 9.67 -17.21 8.19
CA ARG A 208 8.52 -17.50 7.33
C ARG A 208 7.24 -16.98 7.97
N THR A 209 6.39 -16.34 7.19
CA THR A 209 5.06 -15.92 7.66
C THR A 209 3.95 -16.43 6.76
N ARG A 210 2.74 -16.54 7.33
CA ARG A 210 1.51 -16.90 6.64
C ARG A 210 0.40 -15.98 7.14
N ALA A 211 -0.10 -15.12 6.26
CA ALA A 211 -1.14 -14.14 6.58
C ALA A 211 -2.43 -14.46 5.82
N PRO A 212 -3.48 -15.01 6.48
CA PRO A 212 -4.76 -15.25 5.85
C PRO A 212 -5.55 -13.95 5.71
N HIS A 213 -6.11 -13.71 4.51
CA HIS A 213 -6.89 -12.52 4.21
C HIS A 213 -8.15 -12.83 3.39
N LYS A 214 -9.13 -11.95 3.51
CA LYS A 214 -10.22 -11.87 2.54
C LYS A 214 -9.70 -11.15 1.28
N ALA A 215 -10.02 -11.67 0.11
CA ALA A 215 -9.65 -11.03 -1.15
C ALA A 215 -10.59 -9.86 -1.53
N VAL A 216 -11.79 -9.86 -0.93
CA VAL A 216 -12.82 -8.82 -1.10
C VAL A 216 -13.22 -8.33 0.28
N LEU A 217 -13.19 -7.02 0.46
CA LEU A 217 -13.67 -6.37 1.69
C LEU A 217 -15.00 -5.66 1.43
N GLN A 218 -15.79 -5.55 2.47
CA GLN A 218 -16.97 -4.70 2.48
C GLN A 218 -16.60 -3.35 3.09
N HIS A 219 -16.87 -2.28 2.37
CA HIS A 219 -16.59 -0.93 2.83
C HIS A 219 -17.38 -0.64 4.13
N PRO A 220 -16.71 -0.23 5.23
CA PRO A 220 -17.34 -0.20 6.55
C PRO A 220 -18.48 0.82 6.68
N VAL A 221 -18.51 1.85 5.82
CA VAL A 221 -19.51 2.92 5.85
C VAL A 221 -20.59 2.72 4.79
N THR A 222 -20.21 2.41 3.54
CA THR A 222 -21.16 2.29 2.43
C THR A 222 -21.73 0.89 2.27
N GLY A 223 -21.05 -0.13 2.79
CA GLY A 223 -21.43 -1.53 2.64
C GLY A 223 -21.11 -2.13 1.26
N GLU A 224 -20.54 -1.35 0.34
CA GLU A 224 -20.16 -1.80 -0.98
C GLU A 224 -18.97 -2.77 -0.92
N LYS A 225 -18.95 -3.75 -1.81
CA LYS A 225 -17.82 -4.67 -1.96
C LYS A 225 -16.69 -4.00 -2.73
N CYS A 226 -15.48 -4.21 -2.25
CA CYS A 226 -14.26 -3.66 -2.84
C CYS A 226 -13.27 -4.81 -3.09
N TRP A 227 -12.66 -4.83 -4.27
CA TRP A 227 -11.48 -5.63 -4.51
C TRP A 227 -10.34 -5.09 -3.66
N HIS A 228 -9.80 -5.91 -2.77
CA HIS A 228 -8.81 -5.46 -1.78
C HIS A 228 -7.78 -6.54 -1.53
N ASN A 229 -6.83 -6.67 -2.43
CA ASN A 229 -5.69 -7.57 -2.30
C ASN A 229 -4.61 -7.24 -3.32
N GLN A 230 -3.47 -7.94 -3.24
CA GLN A 230 -2.31 -7.81 -4.13
C GLN A 230 -1.89 -9.18 -4.68
N ALA A 231 -2.84 -10.08 -4.95
CA ALA A 231 -2.51 -11.44 -5.38
C ALA A 231 -1.72 -11.47 -6.69
N ASP A 232 -2.06 -10.58 -7.64
CA ASP A 232 -1.40 -10.45 -8.93
C ASP A 232 0.06 -9.97 -8.83
N GLN A 233 0.44 -9.28 -7.74
CA GLN A 233 1.80 -8.82 -7.52
C GLN A 233 2.62 -9.79 -6.67
N TRP A 234 1.96 -10.50 -5.77
CA TRP A 234 2.61 -11.40 -4.82
C TRP A 234 2.85 -12.80 -5.37
N HIS A 235 2.03 -13.24 -6.32
CA HIS A 235 2.17 -14.57 -6.88
C HIS A 235 3.46 -14.72 -7.67
N ARG A 236 4.24 -15.77 -7.34
CA ARG A 236 5.57 -16.02 -7.93
C ARG A 236 5.57 -16.11 -9.46
N ALA A 237 4.52 -16.65 -10.09
CA ALA A 237 4.41 -16.75 -11.53
C ALA A 237 4.27 -15.40 -12.25
N MET A 238 3.87 -14.36 -11.51
CA MET A 238 3.66 -13.00 -12.04
C MET A 238 4.89 -12.10 -11.91
N LYS A 239 5.95 -12.58 -11.26
CA LYS A 239 7.18 -11.82 -11.05
C LYS A 239 8.13 -12.02 -12.23
N SER A 240 8.45 -10.94 -12.93
CA SER A 240 9.39 -10.94 -14.07
C SER A 240 10.85 -10.77 -13.62
N VAL A 241 11.09 -10.20 -12.44
CA VAL A 241 12.42 -9.94 -11.90
C VAL A 241 12.48 -10.25 -10.40
N LYS A 242 13.66 -10.65 -9.94
CA LYS A 242 14.01 -10.71 -8.52
C LYS A 242 14.57 -9.35 -8.14
N VAL A 243 14.03 -8.77 -7.07
CA VAL A 243 14.57 -7.54 -6.50
C VAL A 243 15.14 -7.88 -5.13
N SER A 244 16.41 -7.58 -4.93
CA SER A 244 17.07 -7.68 -3.63
C SER A 244 17.51 -6.28 -3.20
N PHE A 245 17.22 -5.93 -1.96
CA PHE A 245 17.60 -4.65 -1.38
C PHE A 245 18.78 -4.88 -0.43
N GLY A 246 19.92 -4.26 -0.74
CA GLY A 246 21.10 -4.31 0.12
C GLY A 246 20.99 -3.34 1.29
N ALA A 247 21.71 -3.61 2.37
CA ALA A 247 21.73 -2.80 3.60
C ALA A 247 22.16 -1.33 3.40
N GLN A 248 22.69 -0.96 2.24
CA GLN A 248 23.12 0.40 1.88
C GLN A 248 22.23 1.06 0.80
N GLY A 249 21.05 0.48 0.52
CA GLY A 249 20.13 0.99 -0.50
C GLY A 249 20.50 0.58 -1.93
N ASP A 250 21.47 -0.32 -2.10
CA ASP A 250 21.78 -0.91 -3.39
C ASP A 250 20.66 -1.88 -3.78
N SER A 251 20.06 -1.65 -4.95
CA SER A 251 19.08 -2.59 -5.52
C SER A 251 19.76 -3.46 -6.57
N ARG A 252 19.49 -4.75 -6.55
CA ARG A 252 19.92 -5.70 -7.58
C ARG A 252 18.70 -6.34 -8.20
N PHE A 253 18.72 -6.46 -9.52
CA PHE A 253 17.67 -7.15 -10.26
C PHE A 253 18.27 -8.29 -11.06
N GLU A 254 17.60 -9.42 -11.01
CA GLU A 254 17.91 -10.56 -11.84
C GLU A 254 16.61 -11.05 -12.48
N PRO A 255 16.63 -11.45 -13.77
CA PRO A 255 15.48 -12.10 -14.38
C PRO A 255 15.06 -13.33 -13.58
N THR A 256 13.74 -13.50 -13.39
CA THR A 256 13.23 -14.73 -12.76
C THR A 256 12.93 -15.78 -13.79
N THR A 257 13.14 -17.05 -13.41
CA THR A 257 12.50 -18.16 -14.09
C THR A 257 11.13 -18.39 -13.45
N ALA A 258 10.06 -18.44 -14.24
CA ALA A 258 8.71 -18.64 -13.71
C ALA A 258 8.65 -19.90 -12.82
N GLY A 259 8.06 -19.77 -11.63
CA GLY A 259 7.89 -20.86 -10.67
C GLY A 259 9.09 -21.14 -9.74
N GLU A 260 10.08 -20.25 -9.69
CA GLU A 260 11.23 -20.42 -8.80
C GLU A 260 10.82 -20.33 -7.32
N GLU A 261 11.03 -21.40 -6.55
CA GLU A 261 10.63 -21.53 -5.15
C GLU A 261 11.38 -20.58 -4.19
N THR A 262 12.48 -20.01 -4.64
CA THR A 262 13.34 -19.11 -3.86
C THR A 262 12.83 -17.66 -3.82
N LEU A 263 11.72 -17.33 -4.50
CA LEU A 263 11.12 -16.02 -4.42
C LEU A 263 10.57 -15.77 -3.01
N GLY A 264 10.95 -14.65 -2.39
CA GLY A 264 10.65 -14.33 -1.00
C GLY A 264 9.16 -14.30 -0.67
N ASN A 265 8.30 -13.94 -1.66
CA ASN A 265 6.87 -13.75 -1.48
C ASN A 265 6.05 -14.61 -2.43
N HIS A 266 4.94 -15.13 -1.94
CA HIS A 266 3.96 -15.86 -2.72
C HIS A 266 2.56 -15.69 -2.15
N VAL A 267 1.53 -16.07 -2.91
CA VAL A 267 0.14 -16.08 -2.48
C VAL A 267 -0.57 -17.31 -3.02
N VAL A 268 -1.42 -17.89 -2.18
CA VAL A 268 -2.28 -19.04 -2.52
C VAL A 268 -3.70 -18.76 -2.06
N PHE A 269 -4.67 -19.56 -2.48
CA PHE A 269 -6.01 -19.50 -1.90
C PHE A 269 -6.01 -19.88 -0.40
N GLY A 270 -7.04 -19.45 0.32
CA GLY A 270 -7.19 -19.70 1.77
C GLY A 270 -7.19 -21.17 2.17
N ASP A 271 -7.61 -22.06 1.29
CA ASP A 271 -7.55 -23.52 1.44
C ASP A 271 -6.19 -24.14 1.05
N GLY A 272 -5.22 -23.31 0.64
CA GLY A 272 -3.88 -23.72 0.21
C GLY A 272 -3.78 -24.12 -1.26
N GLY A 273 -4.86 -24.03 -2.03
CA GLY A 273 -4.82 -24.28 -3.48
C GLY A 273 -4.09 -23.18 -4.24
N GLU A 274 -3.35 -23.56 -5.28
CA GLU A 274 -2.66 -22.60 -6.17
C GLU A 274 -3.67 -21.73 -6.93
N ILE A 275 -3.27 -20.48 -7.20
CA ILE A 275 -4.01 -19.53 -8.01
C ILE A 275 -3.54 -19.68 -9.46
N ASP A 276 -4.48 -19.79 -10.39
CA ASP A 276 -4.14 -19.87 -11.81
C ASP A 276 -3.55 -18.51 -12.28
N PRO A 277 -2.36 -18.50 -12.90
CA PRO A 277 -1.78 -17.27 -13.44
C PRO A 277 -2.70 -16.53 -14.42
N SER A 278 -3.57 -17.21 -15.16
CA SER A 278 -4.53 -16.57 -16.04
C SER A 278 -5.59 -15.75 -15.30
N ASP A 279 -5.98 -16.17 -14.09
CA ASP A 279 -6.86 -15.37 -13.23
C ASP A 279 -6.17 -14.06 -12.81
N LEU A 280 -4.86 -14.12 -12.53
CA LEU A 280 -4.05 -12.96 -12.10
C LEU A 280 -3.80 -11.99 -13.25
N GLU A 281 -3.62 -12.50 -14.48
CA GLU A 281 -3.54 -11.66 -15.69
C GLU A 281 -4.85 -10.90 -15.90
N ALA A 282 -5.99 -11.59 -15.79
CA ALA A 282 -7.30 -10.95 -15.91
C ALA A 282 -7.55 -9.89 -14.82
N ILE A 283 -7.03 -10.10 -13.60
CA ILE A 283 -7.10 -9.10 -12.52
C ILE A 283 -6.29 -7.87 -12.89
N ARG A 284 -5.08 -8.02 -13.43
CA ARG A 284 -4.24 -6.89 -13.89
C ARG A 284 -4.90 -6.09 -15.01
N GLU A 285 -5.55 -6.77 -15.94
CA GLU A 285 -6.25 -6.12 -17.05
C GLU A 285 -7.49 -5.33 -16.60
N ALA A 286 -8.08 -5.73 -15.45
CA ALA A 286 -9.23 -5.05 -14.87
C ALA A 286 -8.85 -3.88 -13.95
N SER A 287 -7.59 -3.80 -13.54
CA SER A 287 -7.04 -2.76 -12.65
C SER A 287 -6.38 -1.65 -13.44
#